data_cce8117a211a12e7e31cf2f10aef32de
#
_entry.id   cce8117a211a12e7e31cf2f10aef32de
#
_cell.length_a   1.000
_cell.length_b   1.000
_cell.length_c   1.000
_cell.angle_alpha   90.00
_cell.angle_beta   90.00
_cell.angle_gamma   90.00
#
_symmetry.space_group_name_H-M   'P 1'
#
loop_
_entity.id
_entity.type
_entity.pdbx_description
1 polymer ?
#
loop_
_entity_poly.entity_id
_entity_poly.type
_entity_poly.pdbx_seq_one_letter_code
_entity_poly.pdbx_strand_id
1 'polypeptide(L)'
;MEKILLVPDSFKGTLSSRQVCQVMASQLRRFFPQAQVKSIPVADGGEGSVEAFLAAAGGERRTRTVTGPFGEPVEAFYGILGDGRTAVIEMAACAGLPLAEGRLNPERATMAASAPFWGANTAAAPASP
;
A
#
# COMPACT_ATOMS: atom_id res chain seq x y z
N MET A 1 32.70 -10.60 5.53
CA MET A 1 31.29 -10.94 5.15
C MET A 1 30.65 -9.67 4.65
N GLU A 2 30.30 -9.62 3.37
CA GLU A 2 29.62 -8.47 2.77
C GLU A 2 28.14 -8.50 3.12
N LYS A 3 27.59 -7.33 3.46
CA LYS A 3 26.16 -7.15 3.71
C LYS A 3 25.60 -6.21 2.66
N ILE A 4 24.53 -6.62 2.01
CA ILE A 4 23.82 -5.82 1.00
C ILE A 4 22.41 -5.57 1.51
N LEU A 5 22.03 -4.28 1.57
CA LEU A 5 20.69 -3.86 1.93
C LEU A 5 19.96 -3.38 0.67
N LEU A 6 18.79 -3.95 0.39
CA LEU A 6 17.90 -3.54 -0.69
C LEU A 6 16.72 -2.77 -0.13
N VAL A 7 16.55 -1.53 -0.58
CA VAL A 7 15.45 -0.63 -0.16
C VAL A 7 14.91 0.09 -1.41
N PRO A 8 14.45 -0.65 -2.43
CA PRO A 8 13.93 -0.04 -3.65
C PRO A 8 12.49 0.42 -3.44
N ASP A 9 12.11 1.49 -4.13
CA ASP A 9 10.72 1.85 -4.33
C ASP A 9 10.08 0.98 -5.44
N SER A 10 8.78 1.14 -5.67
CA SER A 10 8.05 0.50 -6.75
C SER A 10 8.35 1.15 -8.11
N PHE A 11 8.22 0.37 -9.18
CA PHE A 11 8.11 0.90 -10.55
C PHE A 11 6.63 1.01 -10.89
N LYS A 12 6.07 2.20 -10.79
CA LYS A 12 4.64 2.46 -10.96
C LYS A 12 4.09 1.82 -12.24
N GLY A 13 3.00 1.06 -12.07
CA GLY A 13 2.34 0.34 -13.16
C GLY A 13 3.04 -0.95 -13.64
N THR A 14 4.20 -1.35 -13.05
CA THR A 14 4.93 -2.54 -13.48
C THR A 14 5.31 -3.47 -12.34
N LEU A 15 6.14 -3.03 -11.38
CA LEU A 15 6.66 -3.87 -10.31
C LEU A 15 6.46 -3.21 -8.94
N SER A 16 5.91 -3.94 -7.98
CA SER A 16 5.88 -3.51 -6.59
C SER A 16 7.30 -3.51 -5.98
N SER A 17 7.53 -2.70 -4.93
CA SER A 17 8.79 -2.68 -4.19
C SER A 17 9.23 -4.09 -3.75
N ARG A 18 8.29 -4.93 -3.32
CA ARG A 18 8.54 -6.35 -2.98
C ARG A 18 9.05 -7.15 -4.17
N GLN A 19 8.44 -7.01 -5.35
CA GLN A 19 8.88 -7.70 -6.56
C GLN A 19 10.28 -7.23 -6.99
N VAL A 20 10.55 -5.93 -6.93
CA VAL A 20 11.88 -5.37 -7.20
C VAL A 20 12.92 -5.97 -6.24
N CYS A 21 12.62 -6.01 -4.93
CA CYS A 21 13.47 -6.67 -3.94
C CYS A 21 13.77 -8.13 -4.31
N GLN A 22 12.75 -8.90 -4.71
CA GLN A 22 12.90 -10.31 -5.08
C GLN A 22 13.82 -10.50 -6.29
N VAL A 23 13.60 -9.70 -7.35
CA VAL A 23 14.43 -9.74 -8.57
C VAL A 23 15.86 -9.38 -8.24
N MET A 24 16.10 -8.26 -7.55
CA MET A 24 17.44 -7.82 -7.18
C MET A 24 18.15 -8.84 -6.28
N ALA A 25 17.46 -9.36 -5.25
CA ALA A 25 18.04 -10.35 -4.33
C ALA A 25 18.42 -11.64 -5.06
N SER A 26 17.62 -12.09 -6.03
CA SER A 26 17.93 -13.28 -6.82
C SER A 26 19.19 -13.12 -7.65
N GLN A 27 19.37 -11.96 -8.28
CA GLN A 27 20.58 -11.68 -9.07
C GLN A 27 21.81 -11.50 -8.18
N LEU A 28 21.70 -10.77 -7.08
CA LEU A 28 22.81 -10.57 -6.16
C LEU A 28 23.35 -11.89 -5.59
N ARG A 29 22.49 -12.86 -5.27
CA ARG A 29 22.93 -14.19 -4.82
C ARG A 29 23.73 -14.95 -5.88
N ARG A 30 23.50 -14.68 -7.17
CA ARG A 30 24.28 -15.28 -8.26
C ARG A 30 25.69 -14.69 -8.37
N PHE A 31 25.82 -13.38 -8.21
CA PHE A 31 27.10 -12.68 -8.35
C PHE A 31 27.88 -12.63 -7.03
N PHE A 32 27.20 -12.61 -5.90
CA PHE A 32 27.78 -12.50 -4.55
C PHE A 32 27.21 -13.59 -3.62
N PRO A 33 27.54 -14.88 -3.87
CA PRO A 33 26.91 -16.00 -3.15
C PRO A 33 27.22 -16.00 -1.65
N GLN A 34 28.29 -15.32 -1.21
CA GLN A 34 28.68 -15.21 0.19
C GLN A 34 28.13 -13.96 0.89
N ALA A 35 27.45 -13.07 0.16
CA ALA A 35 26.89 -11.87 0.72
C ALA A 35 25.56 -12.13 1.45
N GLN A 36 25.39 -11.48 2.59
CA GLN A 36 24.12 -11.47 3.30
C GLN A 36 23.21 -10.39 2.71
N VAL A 37 22.21 -10.78 1.94
CA VAL A 37 21.24 -9.86 1.31
C VAL A 37 20.02 -9.70 2.20
N LYS A 38 19.74 -8.48 2.64
CA LYS A 38 18.52 -8.09 3.38
C LYS A 38 17.65 -7.18 2.49
N SER A 39 16.38 -7.51 2.37
CA SER A 39 15.41 -6.72 1.60
C SER A 39 14.41 -6.06 2.54
N ILE A 40 14.17 -4.77 2.34
CA ILE A 40 13.16 -3.98 3.06
C ILE A 40 12.29 -3.30 1.99
N PRO A 41 11.13 -3.88 1.66
CA PRO A 41 10.16 -3.20 0.79
C PRO A 41 9.70 -1.91 1.46
N VAL A 42 9.68 -0.82 0.69
CA VAL A 42 9.26 0.51 1.15
C VAL A 42 8.20 1.08 0.23
N ALA A 43 7.50 2.08 0.72
CA ALA A 43 6.58 2.90 -0.05
C ALA A 43 6.75 4.37 0.37
N ASP A 44 6.45 5.28 -0.53
CA ASP A 44 6.59 6.73 -0.34
C ASP A 44 5.37 7.40 0.31
N GLY A 45 4.41 6.59 0.81
CA GLY A 45 3.11 7.04 1.30
C GLY A 45 1.98 6.92 0.27
N GLY A 46 2.32 6.53 -0.98
CA GLY A 46 1.37 6.20 -2.04
C GLY A 46 1.11 4.70 -2.12
N GLU A 47 1.10 4.19 -3.36
CA GLU A 47 0.83 2.79 -3.66
C GLU A 47 1.80 1.84 -2.93
N GLY A 48 1.23 0.83 -2.25
CA GLY A 48 1.99 -0.19 -1.51
C GLY A 48 2.27 0.16 -0.05
N SER A 49 1.80 1.31 0.44
CA SER A 49 2.00 1.71 1.84
C SER A 49 1.31 0.76 2.80
N VAL A 50 0.08 0.34 2.52
CA VAL A 50 -0.67 -0.59 3.36
C VAL A 50 0.07 -1.92 3.49
N GLU A 51 0.53 -2.48 2.38
CA GLU A 51 1.30 -3.72 2.38
C GLU A 51 2.61 -3.61 3.14
N ALA A 52 3.32 -2.48 3.01
CA ALA A 52 4.57 -2.24 3.73
C ALA A 52 4.35 -2.20 5.25
N PHE A 53 3.31 -1.50 5.71
CA PHE A 53 2.97 -1.43 7.14
C PHE A 53 2.50 -2.78 7.68
N LEU A 54 1.64 -3.51 6.96
CA LEU A 54 1.19 -4.84 7.37
C LEU A 54 2.34 -5.84 7.43
N ALA A 55 3.31 -5.74 6.51
CA ALA A 55 4.50 -6.58 6.55
C ALA A 55 5.41 -6.29 7.74
N ALA A 56 5.47 -5.03 8.19
CA ALA A 56 6.32 -4.60 9.30
C ALA A 56 5.69 -4.82 10.67
N ALA A 57 4.40 -4.50 10.82
CA ALA A 57 3.70 -4.47 12.12
C ALA A 57 2.68 -5.62 12.28
N GLY A 58 2.49 -6.44 11.27
CA GLY A 58 1.42 -7.43 11.23
C GLY A 58 0.05 -6.79 11.11
N GLY A 59 -0.99 -7.60 11.10
CA GLY A 59 -2.36 -7.15 11.00
C GLY A 59 -3.09 -7.76 9.81
N GLU A 60 -4.17 -7.14 9.39
CA GLU A 60 -5.02 -7.64 8.30
C GLU A 60 -5.38 -6.55 7.29
N ARG A 61 -5.51 -6.94 6.04
CA ARG A 61 -6.05 -6.11 4.97
C ARG A 61 -7.56 -6.27 4.95
N ARG A 62 -8.27 -5.14 4.88
CA ARG A 62 -9.72 -5.07 4.71
C ARG A 62 -10.07 -4.33 3.45
N THR A 63 -11.20 -4.70 2.82
CA THR A 63 -11.74 -4.02 1.65
C THR A 63 -13.04 -3.32 1.99
N ARG A 64 -13.34 -2.26 1.24
CA ARG A 64 -14.60 -1.51 1.33
C ARG A 64 -14.92 -0.87 -0.01
N THR A 65 -16.19 -0.88 -0.38
CA THR A 65 -16.68 -0.10 -1.51
C THR A 65 -16.74 1.37 -1.11
N VAL A 66 -16.12 2.22 -1.90
CA VAL A 66 -16.07 3.68 -1.73
C VAL A 66 -16.43 4.36 -3.04
N THR A 67 -16.66 5.67 -3.00
CA THR A 67 -16.87 6.46 -4.20
C THR A 67 -15.52 6.73 -4.86
N GLY A 68 -15.33 6.36 -6.10
CA GLY A 68 -14.13 6.63 -6.90
C GLY A 68 -13.99 8.09 -7.31
N PRO A 69 -12.90 8.43 -8.00
CA PRO A 69 -12.57 9.83 -8.32
C PRO A 69 -13.59 10.52 -9.23
N PHE A 70 -14.40 9.78 -9.97
CA PHE A 70 -15.43 10.31 -10.87
C PHE A 70 -16.85 9.95 -10.45
N GLY A 71 -17.06 9.53 -9.19
CA GLY A 71 -18.37 9.24 -8.63
C GLY A 71 -18.81 7.77 -8.74
N GLU A 72 -18.04 6.91 -9.41
CA GLU A 72 -18.31 5.50 -9.54
C GLU A 72 -17.98 4.73 -8.24
N PRO A 73 -18.65 3.59 -7.96
CA PRO A 73 -18.25 2.71 -6.87
C PRO A 73 -16.94 2.01 -7.20
N VAL A 74 -15.97 2.05 -6.27
CA VAL A 74 -14.67 1.39 -6.38
C VAL A 74 -14.45 0.54 -5.14
N GLU A 75 -13.95 -0.69 -5.33
CA GLU A 75 -13.46 -1.48 -4.21
C GLU A 75 -12.06 -1.01 -3.84
N ALA A 76 -11.95 -0.42 -2.66
CA ALA A 76 -10.69 0.04 -2.10
C ALA A 76 -10.33 -0.77 -0.85
N PHE A 77 -9.06 -0.70 -0.44
CA PHE A 77 -8.56 -1.44 0.71
C PHE A 77 -7.84 -0.54 1.70
N TYR A 78 -7.72 -1.03 2.93
CA TYR A 78 -6.96 -0.43 4.03
C TYR A 78 -6.40 -1.53 4.94
N GLY A 79 -5.42 -1.19 5.77
CA GLY A 79 -4.85 -2.10 6.75
C GLY A 79 -5.32 -1.78 8.15
N ILE A 80 -5.60 -2.82 8.95
CA ILE A 80 -5.64 -2.71 10.42
C ILE A 80 -4.39 -3.39 10.93
N LEU A 81 -3.54 -2.64 11.63
CA LEU A 81 -2.29 -3.16 12.16
C LEU A 81 -2.50 -4.15 13.29
N GLY A 82 -1.45 -4.91 13.64
CA GLY A 82 -1.51 -5.97 14.64
C GLY A 82 -1.89 -5.51 16.07
N ASP A 83 -1.85 -4.21 16.34
CA ASP A 83 -2.35 -3.62 17.58
C ASP A 83 -3.90 -3.55 17.65
N GLY A 84 -4.60 -3.83 16.54
CA GLY A 84 -6.04 -3.75 16.39
C GLY A 84 -6.64 -2.35 16.50
N ARG A 85 -5.82 -1.32 16.62
CA ARG A 85 -6.23 0.07 16.89
C ARG A 85 -5.78 1.07 15.82
N THR A 86 -4.71 0.75 15.10
CA THR A 86 -4.14 1.60 14.06
C THR A 86 -4.65 1.17 12.69
N ALA A 87 -5.26 2.10 11.96
CA ALA A 87 -5.63 1.91 10.56
C ALA A 87 -4.64 2.64 9.65
N VAL A 88 -4.21 1.97 8.58
CA VAL A 88 -3.41 2.55 7.50
C VAL A 88 -4.29 2.65 6.27
N ILE A 89 -4.48 3.86 5.77
CA ILE A 89 -5.31 4.15 4.60
C ILE A 89 -4.39 4.67 3.50
N GLU A 90 -4.53 4.08 2.33
CA GLU A 90 -3.77 4.45 1.14
C GLU A 90 -4.69 5.17 0.15
N MET A 91 -4.43 6.45 -0.08
CA MET A 91 -5.23 7.24 -1.02
C MET A 91 -5.21 6.68 -2.44
N ALA A 92 -4.10 6.09 -2.85
CA ALA A 92 -3.96 5.47 -4.17
C ALA A 92 -4.94 4.31 -4.38
N ALA A 93 -5.38 3.65 -3.30
CA ALA A 93 -6.35 2.56 -3.38
C ALA A 93 -7.76 3.01 -3.79
N CYS A 94 -8.11 4.27 -3.56
CA CYS A 94 -9.45 4.81 -3.86
C CYS A 94 -9.45 5.98 -4.86
N ALA A 95 -8.32 6.66 -5.05
CA ALA A 95 -8.19 7.83 -5.93
C ALA A 95 -6.84 7.86 -6.68
N GLY A 96 -6.18 6.72 -6.84
CA GLY A 96 -4.92 6.62 -7.56
C GLY A 96 -5.04 6.81 -9.07
N LEU A 97 -3.91 7.13 -9.70
CA LEU A 97 -3.83 7.32 -11.16
C LEU A 97 -4.40 6.17 -12.00
N PRO A 98 -4.24 4.88 -11.63
CA PRO A 98 -4.84 3.78 -12.38
C PRO A 98 -6.36 3.86 -12.49
N LEU A 99 -7.05 4.41 -11.48
CA LEU A 99 -8.51 4.60 -11.50
C LEU A 99 -8.94 5.77 -12.41
N ALA A 100 -8.01 6.66 -12.76
CA ALA A 100 -8.23 7.79 -13.65
C ALA A 100 -7.71 7.55 -15.07
N GLU A 101 -7.15 6.37 -15.36
CA GLU A 101 -6.58 6.05 -16.67
C GLU A 101 -7.61 6.23 -17.79
N GLY A 102 -7.21 6.96 -18.85
CA GLY A 102 -8.10 7.32 -19.95
C GLY A 102 -9.09 8.45 -19.67
N ARG A 103 -9.16 8.97 -18.43
CA ARG A 103 -10.09 10.01 -17.99
C ARG A 103 -9.41 11.12 -17.18
N LEU A 104 -8.17 11.47 -17.54
CA LEU A 104 -7.39 12.50 -16.83
C LEU A 104 -8.04 13.89 -16.94
N ASN A 105 -8.94 14.19 -16.02
CA ASN A 105 -9.62 15.47 -15.92
C ASN A 105 -9.64 15.93 -14.45
N PRO A 106 -8.68 16.78 -14.04
CA PRO A 106 -8.54 17.21 -12.65
C PRO A 106 -9.72 18.08 -12.16
N GLU A 107 -10.45 18.73 -13.06
CA GLU A 107 -11.62 19.55 -12.70
C GLU A 107 -12.83 18.71 -12.27
N ARG A 108 -12.90 17.44 -12.71
CA ARG A 108 -13.98 16.52 -12.40
C ARG A 108 -13.61 15.47 -11.36
N ALA A 109 -12.31 15.26 -11.11
CA ALA A 109 -11.84 14.30 -10.13
C ALA A 109 -12.08 14.82 -8.70
N THR A 110 -12.56 13.95 -7.83
CA THR A 110 -12.79 14.27 -6.43
C THR A 110 -11.99 13.34 -5.52
N MET A 111 -11.57 13.86 -4.36
CA MET A 111 -10.98 13.07 -3.28
C MET A 111 -12.02 12.67 -2.21
N ALA A 112 -13.29 12.89 -2.42
CA ALA A 112 -14.37 12.45 -1.52
C ALA A 112 -14.39 10.94 -1.31
N ALA A 113 -13.74 10.20 -2.18
CA ALA A 113 -13.50 8.76 -2.09
C ALA A 113 -12.86 8.31 -0.76
N SER A 114 -12.06 9.15 -0.12
CA SER A 114 -11.43 8.82 1.16
C SER A 114 -12.36 9.00 2.37
N ALA A 115 -13.42 9.77 2.25
CA ALA A 115 -14.32 10.06 3.37
C ALA A 115 -14.91 8.80 4.06
N PRO A 116 -15.32 7.73 3.35
CA PRO A 116 -15.81 6.50 3.97
C PRO A 116 -14.78 5.77 4.84
N PHE A 117 -13.47 5.96 4.61
CA PHE A 117 -12.44 5.34 5.44
C PHE A 117 -12.33 5.98 6.81
N TRP A 118 -12.58 7.30 6.92
CA TRP A 118 -12.53 8.00 8.21
C TRP A 118 -13.60 7.52 9.18
N GLY A 119 -14.76 7.04 8.68
CA GLY A 119 -15.82 6.45 9.47
C GLY A 119 -15.66 4.96 9.75
N ALA A 120 -14.75 4.26 9.07
CA ALA A 120 -14.63 2.80 9.16
C ALA A 120 -14.15 2.31 10.53
N ASN A 121 -13.43 3.15 11.27
CA ASN A 121 -12.89 2.79 12.59
C ASN A 121 -13.82 3.15 13.75
N THR A 122 -14.82 4.01 13.53
CA THR A 122 -15.76 4.41 14.57
C THR A 122 -16.87 3.37 14.81
N ALA A 123 -17.13 2.50 13.83
CA ALA A 123 -18.12 1.43 13.92
C ALA A 123 -17.59 0.16 14.60
N ALA A 124 -16.28 0.05 14.85
CA ALA A 124 -15.65 -1.12 15.47
C ALA A 124 -15.13 -0.86 16.89
N ALA A 125 -15.33 0.33 17.45
CA ALA A 125 -15.06 0.55 18.87
C ALA A 125 -16.15 -0.14 19.68
N PRO A 126 -15.84 -1.14 20.54
CA PRO A 126 -16.80 -1.62 21.51
C PRO A 126 -17.16 -0.44 22.40
N ALA A 127 -18.45 -0.25 22.66
CA ALA A 127 -18.90 0.69 23.67
C ALA A 127 -18.14 0.38 24.97
N SER A 128 -17.41 1.35 25.46
CA SER A 128 -16.76 1.24 26.79
C SER A 128 -17.86 1.08 27.84
N PRO A 129 -17.64 0.21 28.85
CA PRO A 129 -18.60 -0.01 29.92
C PRO A 129 -18.83 1.24 30.77
#